data_3c0e68a10125155aaaf20f0d85a7ae83
#
_entry.id   3c0e68a10125155aaaf20f0d85a7ae83
#
_cell.length_a   1.000
_cell.length_b   1.000
_cell.length_c   1.000
_cell.angle_alpha   90.00
_cell.angle_beta   90.00
_cell.angle_gamma   90.00
#
_symmetry.space_group_name_H-M   'P 1'
#
loop_
_entity.id
_entity.type
_entity.pdbx_description
1 polymer ?
#
loop_
_entity_poly.entity_id
_entity_poly.type
_entity_poly.pdbx_seq_one_letter_code
_entity_poly.pdbx_strand_id
1 'polypeptide(L)'
;MLLLWTTTAAVKALTRVTFAPQWNAQAQFAGYFVAKEKGFFNDEGLDVKIIFPSNSQSSHVLLKEGKCQFITTQLLDAIKIRDWGTNLVNILQTARHNGTVIVGRDGKNPLKMKGAKVGKWNAGFSLVAMIANKKEQLDYHFIRFTNNVSLFLSGAIDATLAMSYNEYNLLKQSNVQLDDNCVYRFADHGYDIPDDGLYTTAAYYNAHKDTSMRFARASRRGWEWCHSHPDEALEIVMDYVNRHKVSTNRVIQKLMLREILRLQKDKTGKTPFKLYKEEVELANRLMVECGFIDRQTHYNDIVR
;
A
#
# COMPACT_ATOMS: atom_id res chain seq x y z
N MET A 1 19.53 30.36 -52.87
CA MET A 1 20.25 29.61 -51.83
C MET A 1 19.34 29.60 -50.59
N LEU A 2 18.53 28.52 -50.40
CA LEU A 2 17.64 28.40 -49.24
C LEU A 2 18.47 27.80 -48.10
N LEU A 3 18.64 28.57 -47.00
CA LEU A 3 19.18 28.05 -45.75
C LEU A 3 18.08 27.28 -45.00
N LEU A 4 18.19 25.96 -45.00
CA LEU A 4 17.39 25.08 -44.14
C LEU A 4 17.91 25.20 -42.71
N TRP A 5 17.14 25.85 -41.84
CA TRP A 5 17.37 25.85 -40.40
C TRP A 5 16.86 24.53 -39.84
N THR A 6 17.76 23.58 -39.61
CA THR A 6 17.45 22.38 -38.83
C THR A 6 17.49 22.74 -37.36
N THR A 7 16.30 22.92 -36.73
CA THR A 7 16.19 23.03 -35.29
C THR A 7 16.37 21.61 -34.72
N THR A 8 17.55 21.27 -34.27
CA THR A 8 17.79 20.09 -33.42
C THR A 8 17.15 20.38 -32.05
N ALA A 9 15.97 19.84 -31.81
CA ALA A 9 15.39 19.80 -30.47
C ALA A 9 16.35 19.01 -29.56
N ALA A 10 16.99 19.70 -28.62
CA ALA A 10 17.83 19.05 -27.63
C ALA A 10 16.96 18.04 -26.85
N VAL A 11 17.23 16.76 -26.97
CA VAL A 11 16.59 15.72 -26.17
C VAL A 11 16.98 15.98 -24.70
N LYS A 12 16.04 16.51 -23.93
CA LYS A 12 16.25 16.77 -22.51
C LYS A 12 16.51 15.44 -21.80
N ALA A 13 17.66 15.29 -21.17
CA ALA A 13 17.99 14.08 -20.42
C ALA A 13 16.97 13.82 -19.33
N LEU A 14 16.49 12.57 -19.23
CA LEU A 14 15.53 12.18 -18.21
C LEU A 14 16.15 12.24 -16.82
N THR A 15 15.37 12.71 -15.83
CA THR A 15 15.77 12.68 -14.42
C THR A 15 15.63 11.26 -13.89
N ARG A 16 16.73 10.64 -13.44
CA ARG A 16 16.73 9.31 -12.88
C ARG A 16 16.20 9.33 -11.44
N VAL A 17 15.23 8.45 -11.14
CA VAL A 17 14.68 8.25 -9.81
C VAL A 17 14.44 6.76 -9.57
N THR A 18 14.53 6.34 -8.30
CA THR A 18 14.23 4.97 -7.87
C THR A 18 12.99 4.96 -7.01
N PHE A 19 12.08 4.04 -7.29
CA PHE A 19 10.87 3.77 -6.54
C PHE A 19 10.92 2.37 -5.93
N ALA A 20 10.53 2.25 -4.65
CA ALA A 20 10.44 0.98 -3.95
C ALA A 20 9.03 0.81 -3.35
N PRO A 21 8.15 0.00 -3.97
CA PRO A 21 6.89 -0.38 -3.33
C PRO A 21 7.14 -1.14 -2.04
N GLN A 22 6.15 -1.16 -1.14
CA GLN A 22 6.30 -1.74 0.20
C GLN A 22 6.33 -3.27 0.24
N TRP A 23 6.04 -3.94 -0.87
CA TRP A 23 5.97 -5.39 -0.98
C TRP A 23 6.49 -5.89 -2.32
N ASN A 24 6.42 -7.22 -2.54
CA ASN A 24 6.80 -7.87 -3.80
C ASN A 24 5.93 -7.39 -4.99
N ALA A 25 6.38 -7.67 -6.21
CA ALA A 25 5.64 -7.36 -7.42
C ALA A 25 4.26 -8.03 -7.42
N GLN A 26 3.19 -7.23 -7.43
CA GLN A 26 1.81 -7.70 -7.44
C GLN A 26 0.85 -6.57 -7.86
N ALA A 27 -0.41 -6.92 -8.11
CA ALA A 27 -1.44 -5.98 -8.60
C ALA A 27 -1.71 -4.80 -7.66
N GLN A 28 -1.33 -4.89 -6.38
CA GLN A 28 -1.34 -3.77 -5.44
C GLN A 28 -0.57 -2.54 -5.96
N PHE A 29 0.39 -2.73 -6.86
CA PHE A 29 1.22 -1.66 -7.40
C PHE A 29 1.01 -1.42 -8.90
N ALA A 30 -0.10 -1.92 -9.44
CA ALA A 30 -0.39 -1.90 -10.89
C ALA A 30 -0.24 -0.53 -11.53
N GLY A 31 -0.74 0.55 -10.89
CA GLY A 31 -0.67 1.89 -11.45
C GLY A 31 0.77 2.39 -11.68
N TYR A 32 1.71 2.01 -10.83
CA TYR A 32 3.12 2.37 -11.00
C TYR A 32 3.78 1.56 -12.13
N PHE A 33 3.42 0.28 -12.27
CA PHE A 33 3.89 -0.57 -13.37
C PHE A 33 3.36 -0.06 -14.70
N VAL A 34 2.06 0.24 -14.76
CA VAL A 34 1.42 0.85 -15.93
C VAL A 34 2.06 2.19 -16.28
N ALA A 35 2.30 3.06 -15.30
CA ALA A 35 2.94 4.35 -15.54
C ALA A 35 4.33 4.19 -16.17
N LYS A 36 5.08 3.16 -15.80
CA LYS A 36 6.38 2.85 -16.38
C LYS A 36 6.24 2.27 -17.80
N GLU A 37 5.47 1.22 -17.98
CA GLU A 37 5.38 0.49 -19.26
C GLU A 37 4.63 1.29 -20.35
N LYS A 38 3.68 2.15 -19.97
CA LYS A 38 3.00 3.06 -20.90
C LYS A 38 3.75 4.37 -21.13
N GLY A 39 4.95 4.53 -20.55
CA GLY A 39 5.79 5.71 -20.75
C GLY A 39 5.36 6.97 -20.01
N PHE A 40 4.38 6.93 -19.09
CA PHE A 40 3.87 8.12 -18.39
C PHE A 40 4.95 8.80 -17.55
N PHE A 41 5.90 8.05 -16.99
CA PHE A 41 7.07 8.64 -16.34
C PHE A 41 7.99 9.36 -17.34
N ASN A 42 8.20 8.78 -18.52
CA ASN A 42 9.03 9.41 -19.57
C ASN A 42 8.40 10.71 -20.09
N ASP A 43 7.07 10.74 -20.25
CA ASP A 43 6.32 11.95 -20.61
C ASP A 43 6.54 13.09 -19.61
N GLU A 44 6.72 12.75 -18.33
CA GLU A 44 7.06 13.69 -17.26
C GLU A 44 8.57 13.91 -17.13
N GLY A 45 9.39 13.43 -18.08
CA GLY A 45 10.84 13.58 -18.09
C GLY A 45 11.58 12.80 -17.00
N LEU A 46 11.02 11.66 -16.58
CA LEU A 46 11.58 10.78 -15.54
C LEU A 46 11.99 9.43 -16.12
N ASP A 47 13.20 8.96 -15.78
CA ASP A 47 13.64 7.58 -15.93
C ASP A 47 13.50 6.88 -14.57
N VAL A 48 12.47 6.03 -14.42
CA VAL A 48 12.12 5.41 -13.15
C VAL A 48 12.65 3.99 -13.08
N LYS A 49 13.50 3.70 -12.09
CA LYS A 49 13.87 2.34 -11.71
C LYS A 49 12.94 1.86 -10.58
N ILE A 50 12.29 0.71 -10.75
CA ILE A 50 11.51 0.06 -9.69
C ILE A 50 12.37 -1.03 -9.07
N ILE A 51 12.52 -1.00 -7.73
CA ILE A 51 13.20 -2.02 -6.93
C ILE A 51 12.25 -2.55 -5.87
N PHE A 52 12.41 -3.79 -5.46
CA PHE A 52 11.53 -4.39 -4.46
C PHE A 52 12.27 -4.61 -3.13
N PRO A 53 11.56 -4.50 -1.99
CA PRO A 53 12.13 -4.82 -0.69
C PRO A 53 12.53 -6.31 -0.61
N SER A 54 13.39 -6.61 0.34
CA SER A 54 13.78 -7.97 0.69
C SER A 54 13.42 -8.28 2.14
N ASN A 55 13.62 -9.52 2.57
CA ASN A 55 13.39 -9.90 3.97
C ASN A 55 14.26 -9.10 4.97
N SER A 56 15.41 -8.57 4.51
CA SER A 56 16.35 -7.81 5.34
C SER A 56 16.24 -6.29 5.16
N GLN A 57 15.60 -5.80 4.09
CA GLN A 57 15.51 -4.37 3.77
C GLN A 57 14.10 -4.01 3.30
N SER A 58 13.32 -3.38 4.19
CA SER A 58 12.02 -2.79 3.82
C SER A 58 12.21 -1.56 2.92
N SER A 59 11.14 -1.16 2.23
CA SER A 59 11.14 0.08 1.42
C SER A 59 11.52 1.32 2.24
N HIS A 60 11.08 1.39 3.50
CA HIS A 60 11.47 2.46 4.42
C HIS A 60 12.99 2.48 4.70
N VAL A 61 13.61 1.31 4.89
CA VAL A 61 15.08 1.22 5.07
C VAL A 61 15.80 1.68 3.80
N LEU A 62 15.33 1.23 2.62
CA LEU A 62 15.88 1.67 1.33
C LEU A 62 15.78 3.20 1.15
N LEU A 63 14.65 3.80 1.55
CA LEU A 63 14.47 5.26 1.51
C LEU A 63 15.41 5.99 2.47
N LYS A 64 15.50 5.52 3.71
CA LYS A 64 16.38 6.09 4.75
C LYS A 64 17.86 6.05 4.35
N GLU A 65 18.27 4.99 3.65
CA GLU A 65 19.63 4.82 3.12
C GLU A 65 19.88 5.56 1.80
N GLY A 66 18.89 6.29 1.27
CA GLY A 66 18.99 7.01 0.00
C GLY A 66 19.02 6.13 -1.25
N LYS A 67 18.73 4.82 -1.11
CA LYS A 67 18.70 3.86 -2.22
C LYS A 67 17.47 4.01 -3.13
N CYS A 68 16.43 4.68 -2.65
CA CYS A 68 15.27 5.10 -3.43
C CYS A 68 14.80 6.49 -2.99
N GLN A 69 14.03 7.15 -3.84
CA GLN A 69 13.46 8.47 -3.59
C GLN A 69 12.00 8.40 -3.20
N PHE A 70 11.30 7.37 -3.65
CA PHE A 70 9.87 7.20 -3.45
C PHE A 70 9.56 5.79 -2.96
N ILE A 71 8.58 5.71 -2.04
CA ILE A 71 8.07 4.44 -1.52
C ILE A 71 6.54 4.48 -1.44
N THR A 72 5.90 3.30 -1.39
CA THR A 72 4.55 3.20 -0.85
C THR A 72 4.60 2.74 0.60
N THR A 73 3.60 3.13 1.39
CA THR A 73 3.32 2.59 2.72
C THR A 73 1.90 2.95 3.14
N GLN A 74 1.36 2.29 4.17
CA GLN A 74 0.08 2.63 4.77
C GLN A 74 0.20 3.91 5.61
N LEU A 75 -0.90 4.66 5.80
CA LEU A 75 -0.89 5.90 6.58
C LEU A 75 -0.42 5.69 8.02
N LEU A 76 -0.91 4.65 8.71
CA LEU A 76 -0.49 4.34 10.08
C LEU A 76 1.00 4.05 10.19
N ASP A 77 1.54 3.27 9.24
CA ASP A 77 2.98 2.99 9.19
C ASP A 77 3.78 4.26 8.86
N ALA A 78 3.28 5.13 7.96
CA ALA A 78 3.94 6.40 7.66
C ALA A 78 4.02 7.31 8.89
N ILE A 79 2.95 7.41 9.69
CA ILE A 79 2.94 8.17 10.94
C ILE A 79 3.93 7.55 11.94
N LYS A 80 3.98 6.22 12.06
CA LYS A 80 4.94 5.53 12.94
C LYS A 80 6.39 5.73 12.50
N ILE A 81 6.66 5.71 11.20
CA ILE A 81 7.98 5.99 10.63
C ILE A 81 8.41 7.42 10.92
N ARG A 82 7.48 8.38 10.90
CA ARG A 82 7.75 9.77 11.31
C ARG A 82 8.10 9.87 12.78
N ASP A 83 7.38 9.17 13.66
CA ASP A 83 7.67 9.08 15.09
C ASP A 83 9.09 8.52 15.37
N TRP A 84 9.57 7.61 14.51
CA TRP A 84 10.96 7.10 14.53
C TRP A 84 12.00 8.07 13.93
N GLY A 85 11.59 9.28 13.54
CA GLY A 85 12.48 10.35 13.09
C GLY A 85 12.70 10.44 11.58
N THR A 86 12.05 9.62 10.73
CA THR A 86 12.09 9.80 9.28
C THR A 86 10.90 10.63 8.82
N ASN A 87 11.11 11.91 8.53
CA ASN A 87 10.04 12.84 8.13
C ASN A 87 9.49 12.51 6.73
N LEU A 88 8.54 11.56 6.66
CA LEU A 88 7.82 11.22 5.43
C LEU A 88 6.78 12.28 5.07
N VAL A 89 6.59 12.51 3.78
CA VAL A 89 5.48 13.30 3.25
C VAL A 89 4.74 12.50 2.18
N ASN A 90 3.40 12.52 2.25
CA ASN A 90 2.50 11.95 1.26
C ASN A 90 2.37 12.89 0.07
N ILE A 91 2.63 12.39 -1.14
CA ILE A 91 2.53 13.16 -2.38
C ILE A 91 1.43 12.64 -3.32
N LEU A 92 0.84 11.49 -3.00
CA LEU A 92 -0.33 10.90 -3.67
C LEU A 92 -0.95 9.85 -2.77
N GLN A 93 -2.24 9.96 -2.45
CA GLN A 93 -2.95 8.93 -1.73
C GLN A 93 -3.67 8.02 -2.72
N THR A 94 -3.29 6.74 -2.78
CA THR A 94 -3.86 5.81 -3.74
C THR A 94 -5.05 5.03 -3.17
N ALA A 95 -5.01 4.57 -1.91
CA ALA A 95 -6.14 3.93 -1.26
C ALA A 95 -7.00 4.93 -0.48
N ARG A 96 -8.32 4.80 -0.60
CA ARG A 96 -9.30 5.55 0.20
C ARG A 96 -9.72 4.82 1.46
N HIS A 97 -9.69 3.50 1.40
CA HIS A 97 -10.21 2.63 2.45
C HIS A 97 -9.12 1.69 2.99
N ASN A 98 -9.35 1.22 4.21
CA ASN A 98 -8.54 0.17 4.81
C ASN A 98 -8.94 -1.20 4.24
N GLY A 99 -7.98 -1.95 3.74
CA GLY A 99 -8.19 -3.30 3.21
C GLY A 99 -7.92 -4.42 4.21
N THR A 100 -7.53 -4.09 5.44
CA THR A 100 -7.22 -5.11 6.45
C THR A 100 -8.49 -5.75 7.00
N VAL A 101 -8.48 -7.06 7.08
CA VAL A 101 -9.53 -7.87 7.71
C VAL A 101 -8.91 -8.85 8.70
N ILE A 102 -9.68 -9.30 9.67
CA ILE A 102 -9.33 -10.44 10.50
C ILE A 102 -10.35 -11.55 10.26
N VAL A 103 -9.87 -12.76 10.07
CA VAL A 103 -10.67 -13.96 9.78
C VAL A 103 -10.55 -14.94 10.94
N GLY A 104 -11.67 -15.26 11.56
CA GLY A 104 -11.74 -16.28 12.61
C GLY A 104 -11.94 -17.68 12.02
N ARG A 105 -11.41 -18.68 12.72
CA ARG A 105 -11.53 -20.09 12.34
C ARG A 105 -12.92 -20.63 12.65
N ASP A 106 -13.34 -21.62 11.88
CA ASP A 106 -14.56 -22.42 12.10
C ASP A 106 -15.82 -21.55 12.24
N GLY A 107 -15.96 -20.50 11.42
CA GLY A 107 -17.09 -19.58 11.44
C GLY A 107 -17.18 -18.71 12.71
N LYS A 108 -16.12 -18.69 13.56
CA LYS A 108 -16.14 -17.93 14.82
C LYS A 108 -15.89 -16.44 14.57
N ASN A 109 -16.68 -15.61 15.25
CA ASN A 109 -16.49 -14.15 15.19
C ASN A 109 -15.19 -13.74 15.91
N PRO A 110 -14.24 -13.11 15.23
CA PRO A 110 -12.96 -12.71 15.82
C PRO A 110 -13.11 -11.84 17.06
N LEU A 111 -14.10 -10.94 17.11
CA LEU A 111 -14.33 -10.07 18.26
C LEU A 111 -14.79 -10.80 19.52
N LYS A 112 -15.25 -12.07 19.39
CA LYS A 112 -15.65 -12.93 20.50
C LYS A 112 -14.57 -13.93 20.90
N MET A 113 -13.37 -13.83 20.31
CA MET A 113 -12.26 -14.75 20.50
C MET A 113 -11.20 -14.14 21.43
N LYS A 114 -11.59 -13.63 22.61
CA LYS A 114 -10.67 -13.05 23.58
C LYS A 114 -9.53 -14.02 23.91
N GLY A 115 -8.28 -13.51 23.90
CA GLY A 115 -7.09 -14.32 24.14
C GLY A 115 -6.65 -15.21 22.96
N ALA A 116 -7.29 -15.07 21.78
CA ALA A 116 -6.98 -15.90 20.62
C ALA A 116 -5.55 -15.69 20.09
N LYS A 117 -4.98 -16.76 19.51
CA LYS A 117 -3.75 -16.71 18.72
C LYS A 117 -4.07 -16.16 17.34
N VAL A 118 -3.60 -14.95 17.03
CA VAL A 118 -3.89 -14.24 15.79
C VAL A 118 -2.62 -14.09 14.94
N GLY A 119 -2.66 -14.61 13.73
CA GLY A 119 -1.58 -14.45 12.77
C GLY A 119 -1.46 -12.99 12.30
N LYS A 120 -0.24 -12.44 12.30
CA LYS A 120 0.06 -11.12 11.72
C LYS A 120 1.36 -11.14 10.91
N TRP A 121 1.51 -10.20 9.97
CA TRP A 121 2.74 -10.08 9.20
C TRP A 121 3.95 -9.77 10.09
N ASN A 122 5.10 -10.31 9.70
CA ASN A 122 6.37 -10.05 10.39
C ASN A 122 6.83 -8.59 10.20
N ALA A 123 6.59 -8.01 9.04
CA ALA A 123 6.77 -6.58 8.75
C ALA A 123 5.58 -5.75 9.27
N GLY A 124 5.48 -4.46 8.97
CA GLY A 124 4.38 -3.56 9.31
C GLY A 124 2.98 -4.08 8.91
N PHE A 125 2.08 -3.20 8.54
CA PHE A 125 0.72 -3.49 8.03
C PHE A 125 -0.28 -4.08 9.06
N SER A 126 0.10 -4.14 10.34
CA SER A 126 -0.76 -4.71 11.39
C SER A 126 -1.25 -3.68 12.41
N LEU A 127 -0.90 -2.40 12.25
CA LEU A 127 -1.20 -1.37 13.26
C LEU A 127 -2.68 -1.19 13.49
N VAL A 128 -3.52 -1.22 12.44
CA VAL A 128 -4.98 -1.11 12.59
C VAL A 128 -5.54 -2.22 13.48
N ALA A 129 -5.08 -3.46 13.31
CA ALA A 129 -5.50 -4.58 14.13
C ALA A 129 -4.97 -4.49 15.57
N MET A 130 -3.77 -3.98 15.78
CA MET A 130 -3.21 -3.75 17.11
C MET A 130 -3.94 -2.63 17.84
N ILE A 131 -4.37 -1.58 17.13
CA ILE A 131 -5.23 -0.51 17.67
C ILE A 131 -6.57 -1.10 18.10
N ALA A 132 -7.25 -1.83 17.21
CA ALA A 132 -8.53 -2.46 17.52
C ALA A 132 -8.41 -3.43 18.70
N ASN A 133 -7.34 -4.25 18.76
CA ASN A 133 -7.09 -5.15 19.87
C ASN A 133 -7.05 -4.41 21.23
N LYS A 134 -6.41 -3.24 21.30
CA LYS A 134 -6.36 -2.41 22.51
C LYS A 134 -7.71 -1.76 22.82
N LYS A 135 -8.34 -1.17 21.82
CA LYS A 135 -9.63 -0.45 21.97
C LYS A 135 -10.76 -1.38 22.40
N GLU A 136 -10.83 -2.57 21.80
CA GLU A 136 -11.88 -3.56 22.06
C GLU A 136 -11.50 -4.57 23.16
N GLN A 137 -10.33 -4.44 23.78
CA GLN A 137 -9.83 -5.29 24.88
C GLN A 137 -9.86 -6.79 24.54
N LEU A 138 -9.42 -7.15 23.33
CA LEU A 138 -9.50 -8.51 22.79
C LEU A 138 -8.41 -9.44 23.33
N ASP A 139 -7.32 -8.90 23.89
CA ASP A 139 -6.17 -9.64 24.45
C ASP A 139 -5.54 -10.65 23.49
N TYR A 140 -5.50 -10.34 22.19
CA TYR A 140 -4.95 -11.25 21.18
C TYR A 140 -3.46 -11.53 21.41
N HIS A 141 -3.07 -12.80 21.24
CA HIS A 141 -1.70 -13.24 21.18
C HIS A 141 -1.24 -13.27 19.72
N PHE A 142 -0.52 -12.22 19.29
CA PHE A 142 -0.08 -12.12 17.90
C PHE A 142 1.08 -13.04 17.57
N ILE A 143 0.87 -13.94 16.61
CA ILE A 143 1.85 -14.87 16.06
C ILE A 143 2.35 -14.32 14.71
N ARG A 144 3.66 -14.16 14.56
CA ARG A 144 4.24 -13.62 13.33
C ARG A 144 4.29 -14.68 12.22
N PHE A 145 3.91 -14.27 11.01
CA PHE A 145 4.12 -15.06 9.80
C PHE A 145 4.79 -14.21 8.70
N THR A 146 5.34 -14.84 7.68
CA THR A 146 6.04 -14.14 6.60
C THR A 146 5.12 -13.72 5.47
N ASN A 147 4.38 -14.64 4.84
CA ASN A 147 3.61 -14.28 3.64
C ASN A 147 2.51 -15.28 3.24
N ASN A 148 2.01 -16.12 4.13
CA ASN A 148 1.00 -17.09 3.73
C ASN A 148 -0.02 -17.40 4.82
N VAL A 149 -1.09 -18.05 4.42
CA VAL A 149 -2.20 -18.46 5.29
C VAL A 149 -2.02 -19.86 5.91
N SER A 150 -0.83 -20.47 5.75
CA SER A 150 -0.59 -21.87 6.15
C SER A 150 -0.81 -22.13 7.64
N LEU A 151 -0.39 -21.22 8.52
CA LEU A 151 -0.63 -21.36 9.96
C LEU A 151 -2.13 -21.39 10.29
N PHE A 152 -2.91 -20.62 9.58
CA PHE A 152 -4.35 -20.61 9.72
C PHE A 152 -4.97 -21.89 9.18
N LEU A 153 -4.58 -22.31 7.98
CA LEU A 153 -5.10 -23.54 7.34
C LEU A 153 -4.76 -24.81 8.13
N SER A 154 -3.55 -24.87 8.74
CA SER A 154 -3.12 -26.02 9.55
C SER A 154 -3.76 -26.09 10.94
N GLY A 155 -4.49 -25.07 11.38
CA GLY A 155 -5.06 -25.03 12.73
C GLY A 155 -4.11 -24.53 13.83
N ALA A 156 -2.92 -24.03 13.46
CA ALA A 156 -1.93 -23.56 14.44
C ALA A 156 -2.31 -22.22 15.12
N ILE A 157 -3.21 -21.47 14.51
CA ILE A 157 -3.73 -20.18 15.01
C ILE A 157 -5.26 -20.12 14.90
N ASP A 158 -5.89 -19.35 15.79
CA ASP A 158 -7.35 -19.26 15.92
C ASP A 158 -7.97 -18.26 14.93
N ALA A 159 -7.21 -17.21 14.59
CA ALA A 159 -7.60 -16.21 13.60
C ALA A 159 -6.37 -15.70 12.86
N THR A 160 -6.58 -15.06 11.72
CA THR A 160 -5.48 -14.46 10.92
C THR A 160 -5.85 -13.10 10.41
N LEU A 161 -4.90 -12.17 10.43
CA LEU A 161 -4.98 -10.96 9.62
C LEU A 161 -4.81 -11.33 8.15
N ALA A 162 -5.52 -10.62 7.31
CA ALA A 162 -5.46 -10.75 5.87
C ALA A 162 -5.73 -9.40 5.21
N MET A 163 -5.12 -9.15 4.06
CA MET A 163 -5.56 -8.08 3.18
C MET A 163 -6.73 -8.57 2.33
N SER A 164 -7.79 -7.79 2.23
CA SER A 164 -9.00 -8.12 1.46
C SER A 164 -8.69 -8.43 -0.01
N TYR A 165 -7.60 -7.86 -0.51
CA TYR A 165 -7.14 -8.04 -1.88
C TYR A 165 -6.17 -9.22 -2.07
N ASN A 166 -5.56 -9.76 -1.00
CA ASN A 166 -4.54 -10.83 -1.09
C ASN A 166 -4.92 -12.08 -0.27
N GLU A 167 -4.48 -12.19 0.98
CA GLU A 167 -4.66 -13.40 1.80
C GLU A 167 -6.14 -13.83 1.94
N TYR A 168 -7.06 -12.87 1.99
CA TYR A 168 -8.48 -13.17 2.03
C TYR A 168 -8.96 -13.91 0.76
N ASN A 169 -8.40 -13.56 -0.41
CA ASN A 169 -8.69 -14.30 -1.64
C ASN A 169 -8.07 -15.70 -1.65
N LEU A 170 -6.87 -15.87 -1.04
CA LEU A 170 -6.26 -17.19 -0.87
C LEU A 170 -7.12 -18.08 0.05
N LEU A 171 -7.62 -17.55 1.16
CA LEU A 171 -8.51 -18.26 2.06
C LEU A 171 -9.80 -18.70 1.38
N LYS A 172 -10.42 -17.85 0.57
CA LYS A 172 -11.60 -18.21 -0.24
C LYS A 172 -11.37 -19.38 -1.18
N GLN A 173 -10.16 -19.50 -1.73
CA GLN A 173 -9.79 -20.58 -2.65
C GLN A 173 -9.36 -21.86 -1.94
N SER A 174 -9.17 -21.82 -0.63
CA SER A 174 -8.68 -22.95 0.18
C SER A 174 -9.79 -23.77 0.84
N ASN A 175 -11.02 -23.70 0.35
CA ASN A 175 -12.21 -24.39 0.94
C ASN A 175 -12.45 -24.06 2.44
N VAL A 176 -11.95 -22.93 2.91
CA VAL A 176 -12.29 -22.46 4.27
C VAL A 176 -13.70 -21.89 4.25
N GLN A 177 -14.53 -22.33 5.20
CA GLN A 177 -15.85 -21.73 5.39
C GLN A 177 -15.67 -20.28 5.85
N LEU A 178 -16.03 -19.33 4.99
CA LEU A 178 -15.97 -17.90 5.24
C LEU A 178 -17.39 -17.34 5.10
N ASP A 179 -17.97 -16.99 6.20
CA ASP A 179 -19.25 -16.25 6.28
C ASP A 179 -19.01 -14.86 6.89
N ASP A 180 -20.01 -14.02 6.86
CA ASP A 180 -19.90 -12.65 7.38
C ASP A 180 -19.64 -12.60 8.89
N ASN A 181 -19.95 -13.68 9.63
CA ASN A 181 -19.71 -13.74 11.06
C ASN A 181 -18.23 -13.93 11.40
N CYS A 182 -17.49 -14.70 10.58
CA CYS A 182 -16.07 -14.98 10.85
C CYS A 182 -15.11 -13.97 10.22
N VAL A 183 -15.61 -12.99 9.48
CA VAL A 183 -14.79 -11.97 8.80
C VAL A 183 -15.11 -10.58 9.37
N TYR A 184 -14.17 -10.01 10.09
CA TYR A 184 -14.27 -8.65 10.59
C TYR A 184 -13.44 -7.69 9.74
N ARG A 185 -14.10 -6.72 9.12
CA ARG A 185 -13.47 -5.68 8.29
C ARG A 185 -13.26 -4.43 9.13
N PHE A 186 -12.02 -4.05 9.36
CA PHE A 186 -11.71 -2.89 10.21
C PHE A 186 -12.35 -1.59 9.70
N ALA A 187 -12.43 -1.41 8.38
CA ALA A 187 -13.05 -0.25 7.77
C ALA A 187 -14.52 -0.05 8.15
N ASP A 188 -15.28 -1.14 8.35
CA ASP A 188 -16.72 -1.09 8.64
C ASP A 188 -17.02 -0.74 10.12
N HIS A 189 -15.97 -0.67 10.96
CA HIS A 189 -16.10 -0.53 12.40
C HIS A 189 -15.31 0.65 13.00
N GLY A 190 -15.19 1.73 12.25
CA GLY A 190 -14.56 2.96 12.74
C GLY A 190 -13.03 3.02 12.58
N TYR A 191 -12.44 2.03 11.93
CA TYR A 191 -11.01 1.96 11.65
C TYR A 191 -10.72 2.09 10.15
N ASP A 192 -11.55 2.85 9.41
CA ASP A 192 -11.35 3.10 7.98
C ASP A 192 -10.25 4.16 7.75
N ILE A 193 -9.04 3.76 8.08
CA ILE A 193 -7.84 4.57 7.90
C ILE A 193 -7.23 4.20 6.56
N PRO A 194 -7.03 5.15 5.63
CA PRO A 194 -6.51 4.86 4.31
C PRO A 194 -5.23 4.03 4.34
N ASP A 195 -5.18 2.98 3.50
CA ASP A 195 -3.99 2.15 3.35
C ASP A 195 -2.92 2.87 2.51
N ASP A 196 -2.66 2.38 1.31
CA ASP A 196 -1.52 2.74 0.49
C ASP A 196 -1.52 4.20 0.04
N GLY A 197 -0.43 4.88 0.33
CA GLY A 197 -0.06 6.16 -0.23
C GLY A 197 1.35 6.14 -0.80
N LEU A 198 1.66 7.13 -1.61
CA LEU A 198 2.99 7.39 -2.17
C LEU A 198 3.70 8.44 -1.30
N TYR A 199 4.90 8.10 -0.87
CA TYR A 199 5.67 8.92 0.06
C TYR A 199 7.10 9.15 -0.42
N THR A 200 7.66 10.27 0.04
CA THR A 200 9.08 10.58 0.00
C THR A 200 9.50 11.23 1.31
N THR A 201 10.78 11.54 1.53
CA THR A 201 11.19 12.33 2.68
C THR A 201 10.90 13.81 2.47
N ALA A 202 10.59 14.55 3.55
CA ALA A 202 10.41 16.00 3.50
C ALA A 202 11.67 16.71 2.93
N ALA A 203 12.86 16.22 3.27
CA ALA A 203 14.12 16.76 2.75
C ALA A 203 14.21 16.61 1.23
N TYR A 204 13.92 15.40 0.69
CA TYR A 204 13.93 15.19 -0.75
C TYR A 204 12.85 16.00 -1.45
N TYR A 205 11.62 16.03 -0.91
CA TYR A 205 10.53 16.83 -1.46
C TYR A 205 10.91 18.32 -1.57
N ASN A 206 11.46 18.89 -0.50
CA ASN A 206 11.83 20.31 -0.48
C ASN A 206 12.94 20.64 -1.50
N ALA A 207 13.94 19.76 -1.66
CA ALA A 207 15.01 19.94 -2.61
C ALA A 207 14.59 19.63 -4.08
N HIS A 208 13.59 18.75 -4.29
CA HIS A 208 13.19 18.23 -5.59
C HIS A 208 11.67 18.22 -5.78
N LYS A 209 11.01 19.33 -5.41
CA LYS A 209 9.55 19.46 -5.45
C LYS A 209 8.96 19.14 -6.83
N ASP A 210 9.54 19.71 -7.88
CA ASP A 210 9.11 19.49 -9.26
C ASP A 210 9.21 17.99 -9.64
N THR A 211 10.32 17.35 -9.37
CA THR A 211 10.52 15.91 -9.62
C THR A 211 9.49 15.07 -8.87
N SER A 212 9.22 15.39 -7.60
CA SER A 212 8.24 14.68 -6.77
C SER A 212 6.82 14.80 -7.31
N MET A 213 6.44 16.00 -7.76
CA MET A 213 5.11 16.23 -8.34
C MET A 213 4.95 15.59 -9.73
N ARG A 214 6.01 15.58 -10.57
CA ARG A 214 6.02 14.86 -11.84
C ARG A 214 5.84 13.35 -11.62
N PHE A 215 6.53 12.78 -10.64
CA PHE A 215 6.38 11.36 -10.27
C PHE A 215 4.95 11.06 -9.81
N ALA A 216 4.35 11.91 -8.96
CA ALA A 216 2.98 11.76 -8.50
C ALA A 216 1.96 11.84 -9.65
N ARG A 217 2.10 12.80 -10.59
CA ARG A 217 1.22 12.92 -11.77
C ARG A 217 1.28 11.69 -12.68
N ALA A 218 2.48 11.21 -13.00
CA ALA A 218 2.64 10.02 -13.81
C ALA A 218 2.05 8.77 -13.12
N SER A 219 2.29 8.63 -11.82
CA SER A 219 1.71 7.53 -11.01
C SER A 219 0.18 7.58 -11.01
N ARG A 220 -0.40 8.78 -10.85
CA ARG A 220 -1.85 8.98 -10.93
C ARG A 220 -2.41 8.56 -12.29
N ARG A 221 -1.80 8.99 -13.40
CA ARG A 221 -2.17 8.57 -14.76
C ARG A 221 -2.15 7.05 -14.92
N GLY A 222 -1.15 6.38 -14.33
CA GLY A 222 -1.07 4.92 -14.33
C GLY A 222 -2.25 4.28 -13.60
N TRP A 223 -2.67 4.81 -12.46
CA TRP A 223 -3.84 4.33 -11.75
C TRP A 223 -5.16 4.64 -12.49
N GLU A 224 -5.31 5.82 -13.07
CA GLU A 224 -6.45 6.17 -13.93
C GLU A 224 -6.54 5.22 -15.14
N TRP A 225 -5.41 4.84 -15.72
CA TRP A 225 -5.34 3.83 -16.78
C TRP A 225 -5.83 2.46 -16.28
N CYS A 226 -5.43 2.02 -15.10
CA CYS A 226 -5.87 0.75 -14.53
C CYS A 226 -7.40 0.69 -14.37
N HIS A 227 -8.04 1.80 -14.01
CA HIS A 227 -9.50 1.89 -13.90
C HIS A 227 -10.21 1.71 -15.26
N SER A 228 -9.65 2.23 -16.33
CA SER A 228 -10.25 2.18 -17.68
C SER A 228 -9.81 0.95 -18.49
N HIS A 229 -8.66 0.34 -18.17
CA HIS A 229 -8.09 -0.78 -18.91
C HIS A 229 -7.58 -1.88 -17.95
N PRO A 230 -8.45 -2.46 -17.10
CA PRO A 230 -8.02 -3.38 -16.04
C PRO A 230 -7.39 -4.67 -16.57
N ASP A 231 -7.83 -5.17 -17.73
CA ASP A 231 -7.27 -6.40 -18.32
C ASP A 231 -5.87 -6.16 -18.88
N GLU A 232 -5.59 -5.02 -19.54
CA GLU A 232 -4.23 -4.67 -19.97
C GLU A 232 -3.30 -4.39 -18.75
N ALA A 233 -3.81 -3.72 -17.71
CA ALA A 233 -3.09 -3.51 -16.48
C ALA A 233 -2.69 -4.84 -15.83
N LEU A 234 -3.58 -5.84 -15.88
CA LEU A 234 -3.29 -7.19 -15.37
C LEU A 234 -2.16 -7.87 -16.15
N GLU A 235 -2.11 -7.74 -17.51
CA GLU A 235 -1.00 -8.27 -18.30
C GLU A 235 0.35 -7.66 -17.87
N ILE A 236 0.37 -6.34 -17.71
CA ILE A 236 1.58 -5.65 -17.23
C ILE A 236 1.99 -6.15 -15.84
N VAL A 237 1.02 -6.31 -14.93
CA VAL A 237 1.28 -6.88 -13.60
C VAL A 237 1.86 -8.28 -13.69
N MET A 238 1.30 -9.15 -14.55
CA MET A 238 1.80 -10.52 -14.69
C MET A 238 3.21 -10.57 -15.26
N ASP A 239 3.61 -9.63 -16.11
CA ASP A 239 4.99 -9.50 -16.56
C ASP A 239 5.95 -9.18 -15.40
N TYR A 240 5.57 -8.26 -14.49
CA TYR A 240 6.36 -7.97 -13.30
C TYR A 240 6.44 -9.18 -12.36
N VAL A 241 5.31 -9.84 -12.10
CA VAL A 241 5.23 -11.06 -11.29
C VAL A 241 6.18 -12.12 -11.82
N ASN A 242 6.17 -12.37 -13.13
CA ASN A 242 7.01 -13.38 -13.77
C ASN A 242 8.50 -12.99 -13.74
N ARG A 243 8.83 -11.74 -14.09
CA ARG A 243 10.22 -11.23 -14.05
C ARG A 243 10.83 -11.32 -12.65
N HIS A 244 10.03 -11.11 -11.60
CA HIS A 244 10.47 -11.17 -10.21
C HIS A 244 10.19 -12.50 -9.52
N LYS A 245 9.74 -13.52 -10.26
CA LYS A 245 9.50 -14.90 -9.77
C LYS A 245 8.63 -14.96 -8.51
N VAL A 246 7.59 -14.11 -8.46
CA VAL A 246 6.67 -14.09 -7.32
C VAL A 246 5.73 -15.29 -7.42
N SER A 247 5.63 -16.07 -6.32
CA SER A 247 4.75 -17.25 -6.26
C SER A 247 3.28 -16.81 -6.12
N THR A 248 2.60 -16.68 -7.26
CA THR A 248 1.18 -16.30 -7.37
C THR A 248 0.64 -16.79 -8.72
N ASN A 249 -0.63 -16.51 -9.00
CA ASN A 249 -1.25 -16.83 -10.27
C ASN A 249 -2.14 -15.69 -10.79
N ARG A 250 -2.51 -15.77 -12.07
CA ARG A 250 -3.33 -14.75 -12.75
C ARG A 250 -4.68 -14.50 -12.06
N VAL A 251 -5.33 -15.54 -11.55
CA VAL A 251 -6.64 -15.41 -10.89
C VAL A 251 -6.52 -14.56 -9.63
N ILE A 252 -5.53 -14.86 -8.79
CA ILE A 252 -5.25 -14.06 -7.58
C ILE A 252 -4.91 -12.62 -7.95
N GLN A 253 -4.07 -12.39 -8.95
CA GLN A 253 -3.71 -11.04 -9.35
C GLN A 253 -4.89 -10.26 -9.94
N LYS A 254 -5.79 -10.92 -10.69
CA LYS A 254 -7.04 -10.31 -11.18
C LYS A 254 -7.98 -9.92 -10.02
N LEU A 255 -8.16 -10.80 -9.04
CA LEU A 255 -8.97 -10.52 -7.85
C LEU A 255 -8.36 -9.38 -7.03
N MET A 256 -7.04 -9.39 -6.88
CA MET A 256 -6.29 -8.34 -6.19
C MET A 256 -6.47 -6.99 -6.88
N LEU A 257 -6.25 -6.91 -8.19
CA LEU A 257 -6.43 -5.67 -8.97
C LEU A 257 -7.83 -5.10 -8.80
N ARG A 258 -8.86 -5.95 -8.95
CA ARG A 258 -10.26 -5.54 -8.77
C ARG A 258 -10.53 -4.94 -7.40
N GLU A 259 -10.02 -5.57 -6.34
CA GLU A 259 -10.22 -5.10 -4.97
C GLU A 259 -9.43 -3.82 -4.69
N ILE A 260 -8.19 -3.71 -5.16
CA ILE A 260 -7.38 -2.48 -5.06
C ILE A 260 -8.10 -1.31 -5.73
N LEU A 261 -8.60 -1.49 -6.96
CA LEU A 261 -9.35 -0.44 -7.66
C LEU A 261 -10.67 -0.07 -6.94
N ARG A 262 -11.29 -1.01 -6.23
CA ARG A 262 -12.45 -0.73 -5.37
C ARG A 262 -12.06 0.10 -4.15
N LEU A 263 -10.96 -0.26 -3.46
CA LEU A 263 -10.47 0.46 -2.27
C LEU A 263 -10.02 1.89 -2.56
N GLN A 264 -9.75 2.23 -3.81
CA GLN A 264 -9.40 3.59 -4.24
C GLN A 264 -10.61 4.53 -4.37
N LYS A 265 -11.83 3.99 -4.50
CA LYS A 265 -13.04 4.77 -4.75
C LYS A 265 -13.65 5.29 -3.46
N ASP A 266 -14.08 6.55 -3.49
CA ASP A 266 -14.92 7.12 -2.45
C ASP A 266 -16.38 6.65 -2.57
N LYS A 267 -17.25 7.11 -1.66
CA LYS A 267 -18.68 6.80 -1.63
C LYS A 267 -19.44 7.24 -2.90
N THR A 268 -18.86 8.15 -3.70
CA THR A 268 -19.45 8.62 -4.98
C THR A 268 -18.92 7.80 -6.17
N GLY A 269 -18.04 6.82 -5.94
CA GLY A 269 -17.40 6.02 -6.97
C GLY A 269 -16.22 6.71 -7.67
N LYS A 270 -15.79 7.88 -7.19
CA LYS A 270 -14.63 8.63 -7.70
C LYS A 270 -13.35 8.22 -6.99
N THR A 271 -12.22 8.39 -7.66
CA THR A 271 -10.89 8.18 -7.09
C THR A 271 -10.21 9.54 -6.90
N PRO A 272 -10.26 10.13 -5.71
CA PRO A 272 -9.78 11.51 -5.48
C PRO A 272 -8.25 11.61 -5.45
N PHE A 273 -7.53 10.53 -5.21
CA PHE A 273 -6.06 10.47 -5.05
C PHE A 273 -5.52 11.47 -4.02
N LYS A 274 -6.29 11.75 -2.99
CA LYS A 274 -5.99 12.75 -1.96
C LYS A 274 -6.16 12.16 -0.57
N LEU A 275 -5.23 12.50 0.33
CA LEU A 275 -5.37 12.25 1.76
C LEU A 275 -6.08 13.45 2.40
N TYR A 276 -7.08 13.21 3.23
CA TYR A 276 -7.88 14.26 3.87
C TYR A 276 -7.44 14.47 5.32
N LYS A 277 -7.75 15.66 5.83
CA LYS A 277 -7.34 16.08 7.18
C LYS A 277 -7.94 15.16 8.26
N GLU A 278 -9.20 14.82 8.11
CA GLU A 278 -9.95 13.99 9.05
C GLU A 278 -9.34 12.59 9.18
N GLU A 279 -8.76 12.06 8.12
CA GLU A 279 -8.12 10.74 8.09
C GLU A 279 -6.79 10.75 8.86
N VAL A 280 -6.00 11.80 8.68
CA VAL A 280 -4.75 12.00 9.43
C VAL A 280 -5.06 12.22 10.91
N GLU A 281 -6.09 13.01 11.23
CA GLU A 281 -6.50 13.26 12.61
C GLU A 281 -7.03 11.99 13.28
N LEU A 282 -7.84 11.18 12.60
CA LEU A 282 -8.29 9.88 13.09
C LEU A 282 -7.13 8.95 13.37
N ALA A 283 -6.22 8.80 12.41
CA ALA A 283 -5.02 7.95 12.54
C ALA A 283 -4.17 8.38 13.75
N ASN A 284 -3.88 9.68 13.88
CA ASN A 284 -3.10 10.20 15.01
C ASN A 284 -3.78 9.95 16.36
N ARG A 285 -5.06 10.28 16.46
CA ARG A 285 -5.82 10.08 17.70
C ARG A 285 -5.75 8.62 18.16
N LEU A 286 -6.04 7.69 17.27
CA LEU A 286 -6.00 6.25 17.59
C LEU A 286 -4.59 5.78 17.96
N MET A 287 -3.56 6.27 17.27
CA MET A 287 -2.17 5.91 17.55
C MET A 287 -1.70 6.42 18.91
N VAL A 288 -2.05 7.66 19.29
CA VAL A 288 -1.74 8.25 20.59
C VAL A 288 -2.51 7.56 21.71
N GLU A 289 -3.84 7.43 21.59
CA GLU A 289 -4.70 6.76 22.58
C GLU A 289 -4.23 5.33 22.88
N CYS A 290 -3.71 4.64 21.86
CA CYS A 290 -3.19 3.29 22.01
C CYS A 290 -1.68 3.25 22.35
N GLY A 291 -1.01 4.37 22.55
CA GLY A 291 0.41 4.42 22.91
C GLY A 291 1.34 3.85 21.85
N PHE A 292 0.97 3.99 20.56
CA PHE A 292 1.82 3.58 19.45
C PHE A 292 2.79 4.68 19.00
N ILE A 293 2.48 5.95 19.27
CA ILE A 293 3.34 7.10 19.01
C ILE A 293 3.32 8.04 20.20
N ASP A 294 4.43 8.76 20.39
CA ASP A 294 4.57 9.78 21.44
C ASP A 294 4.24 11.18 20.91
N ARG A 295 4.39 11.40 19.61
CA ARG A 295 4.18 12.70 18.96
C ARG A 295 3.12 12.61 17.85
N GLN A 296 2.18 13.55 17.87
CA GLN A 296 1.21 13.68 16.79
C GLN A 296 1.88 14.19 15.51
N THR A 297 1.45 13.67 14.39
CA THR A 297 1.78 14.17 13.04
C THR A 297 0.64 15.05 12.54
N HIS A 298 0.86 16.36 12.38
CA HIS A 298 -0.17 17.24 11.85
C HIS A 298 -0.35 17.05 10.34
N TYR A 299 -1.54 17.34 9.84
CA TYR A 299 -1.87 17.21 8.42
C TYR A 299 -0.86 17.91 7.50
N ASN A 300 -0.51 19.17 7.81
CA ASN A 300 0.44 19.96 7.03
C ASN A 300 1.88 19.45 7.10
N ASP A 301 2.20 18.60 8.05
CA ASP A 301 3.53 17.99 8.16
C ASP A 301 3.69 16.78 7.24
N ILE A 302 2.59 16.09 6.93
CA ILE A 302 2.62 14.84 6.18
C ILE A 302 2.03 14.95 4.77
N VAL A 303 1.18 15.92 4.44
CA VAL A 303 0.53 16.05 3.13
C VAL A 303 1.16 17.18 2.30
N ARG A 304 1.33 16.93 1.00
CA ARG A 304 1.85 17.91 0.02
C ARG A 304 0.94 18.02 -1.21
#